data_6b24e892ff6145967f162db43cce8d36
#
_entry.id   6b24e892ff6145967f162db43cce8d36
#
_cell.length_a   1.000
_cell.length_b   1.000
_cell.length_c   1.000
_cell.angle_alpha   90.00
_cell.angle_beta   90.00
_cell.angle_gamma   90.00
#
_symmetry.space_group_name_H-M   'P 1'
#
loop_
_entity.id
_entity.type
_entity.pdbx_description
1 polymer ?
#
loop_
_entity_poly.entity_id
_entity_poly.type
_entity_poly.pdbx_seq_one_letter_code
_entity_poly.pdbx_strand_id
1 'polypeptide(L)'
;MPNVAFERMTARAAQKLGAGLADVDPWARYAYTPAALTSYLGTFEPDAPRFEIVVDHKLAGAIGVRRNWLRGPYLQFLGILPAFQHRGVGSLALTWFENEARAGRAQNLWVAASDFNARALSFYERHGFSRVATLEDLVVEGGSEILLRKRLVET
;
A
#
# COMPACT_ATOMS: atom_id res chain seq x y z
N MET A 1 12.81 18.39 4.84
CA MET A 1 12.30 17.02 4.76
C MET A 1 11.12 16.86 5.71
N PRO A 2 9.99 16.33 5.25
CA PRO A 2 8.88 16.03 6.16
C PRO A 2 9.28 14.95 7.16
N ASN A 3 8.78 15.06 8.37
CA ASN A 3 8.95 14.02 9.38
C ASN A 3 7.85 12.97 9.20
N VAL A 4 8.20 11.80 8.69
CA VAL A 4 7.26 10.73 8.41
C VAL A 4 7.45 9.59 9.42
N ALA A 5 6.37 9.20 10.07
CA ALA A 5 6.34 8.07 11.00
C ALA A 5 5.31 7.03 10.57
N PHE A 6 5.59 5.78 10.93
CA PHE A 6 4.71 4.65 10.65
C PHE A 6 4.32 4.04 11.99
N GLU A 7 3.07 4.20 12.37
CA GLU A 7 2.58 3.82 13.68
C GLU A 7 1.47 2.77 13.55
N ARG A 8 1.32 1.93 14.56
CA ARG A 8 0.26 0.91 14.56
C ARG A 8 -1.11 1.56 14.37
N MET A 9 -1.93 0.97 13.48
CA MET A 9 -3.26 1.48 13.19
C MET A 9 -4.13 1.51 14.45
N THR A 10 -4.78 2.65 14.66
CA THR A 10 -5.78 2.81 15.72
C THR A 10 -7.19 2.77 15.09
N ALA A 11 -8.20 2.43 15.89
CA ALA A 11 -9.58 2.43 15.43
C ALA A 11 -10.01 3.81 14.93
N ARG A 12 -9.56 4.87 15.60
CA ARG A 12 -9.88 6.25 15.23
C ARG A 12 -9.26 6.61 13.87
N ALA A 13 -7.99 6.28 13.67
CA ALA A 13 -7.31 6.53 12.40
C ALA A 13 -7.92 5.72 11.26
N ALA A 14 -8.26 4.44 11.51
CA ALA A 14 -8.91 3.59 10.53
C ALA A 14 -10.22 4.21 10.02
N GLN A 15 -11.01 4.79 10.92
CA GLN A 15 -12.26 5.43 10.57
C GLN A 15 -12.05 6.68 9.71
N LYS A 16 -11.10 7.52 10.08
CA LYS A 16 -10.76 8.73 9.31
C LYS A 16 -10.19 8.39 7.93
N LEU A 17 -9.30 7.42 7.88
CA LEU A 17 -8.69 6.96 6.63
C LEU A 17 -9.71 6.27 5.72
N GLY A 18 -10.59 5.46 6.27
CA GLY A 18 -11.65 4.81 5.51
C GLY A 18 -12.55 5.84 4.83
N ALA A 19 -12.93 6.89 5.55
CA ALA A 19 -13.72 7.97 4.99
C ALA A 19 -12.96 8.75 3.90
N GLY A 20 -11.69 9.07 4.15
CA GLY A 20 -10.89 9.89 3.23
C GLY A 20 -10.39 9.16 1.99
N LEU A 21 -10.15 7.86 2.09
CA LEU A 21 -9.61 7.07 0.99
C LEU A 21 -10.68 6.47 0.08
N ALA A 22 -11.94 6.43 0.50
CA ALA A 22 -13.03 5.90 -0.33
C ALA A 22 -13.20 6.69 -1.64
N ASP A 23 -12.81 7.96 -1.67
CA ASP A 23 -12.88 8.81 -2.85
C ASP A 23 -11.57 8.80 -3.68
N VAL A 24 -10.62 7.96 -3.33
CA VAL A 24 -9.31 7.85 -3.98
C VAL A 24 -9.24 6.54 -4.77
N ASP A 25 -8.74 6.60 -6.01
CA ASP A 25 -8.53 5.38 -6.81
C ASP A 25 -7.38 4.54 -6.23
N PRO A 26 -7.48 3.21 -6.27
CA PRO A 26 -8.48 2.42 -6.99
C PRO A 26 -9.81 2.22 -6.25
N TRP A 27 -9.88 2.59 -4.96
CA TRP A 27 -11.06 2.30 -4.13
C TRP A 27 -12.31 3.00 -4.62
N ALA A 28 -12.19 4.25 -5.07
CA ALA A 28 -13.32 5.00 -5.62
C ALA A 28 -13.89 4.29 -6.85
N ARG A 29 -13.04 3.86 -7.75
CA ARG A 29 -13.45 3.20 -8.98
C ARG A 29 -14.08 1.84 -8.74
N TYR A 30 -13.59 1.09 -7.74
CA TYR A 30 -14.18 -0.18 -7.34
C TYR A 30 -15.38 -0.02 -6.41
N ALA A 31 -15.78 1.22 -6.11
CA ALA A 31 -16.89 1.55 -5.23
C ALA A 31 -16.79 0.94 -3.83
N TYR A 32 -15.57 0.88 -3.29
CA TYR A 32 -15.39 0.52 -1.89
C TYR A 32 -16.03 1.55 -0.98
N THR A 33 -16.80 1.08 -0.01
CA THR A 33 -17.46 1.98 0.94
C THR A 33 -16.47 2.44 2.03
N PRO A 34 -16.69 3.60 2.64
CA PRO A 34 -15.91 4.00 3.83
C PRO A 34 -15.92 2.93 4.91
N ALA A 35 -17.06 2.28 5.14
CA ALA A 35 -17.20 1.21 6.14
C ALA A 35 -16.32 0.01 5.82
N ALA A 36 -16.24 -0.41 4.55
CA ALA A 36 -15.41 -1.53 4.14
C ALA A 36 -13.92 -1.24 4.35
N LEU A 37 -13.48 -0.04 3.98
CA LEU A 37 -12.09 0.38 4.18
C LEU A 37 -11.75 0.51 5.67
N THR A 38 -12.65 1.08 6.46
CA THR A 38 -12.49 1.19 7.91
C THR A 38 -12.34 -0.19 8.54
N SER A 39 -13.17 -1.15 8.12
CA SER A 39 -13.12 -2.53 8.62
C SER A 39 -11.78 -3.20 8.29
N TYR A 40 -11.32 -3.07 7.06
CA TYR A 40 -10.02 -3.61 6.67
C TYR A 40 -8.89 -2.99 7.50
N LEU A 41 -8.85 -1.66 7.57
CA LEU A 41 -7.77 -0.94 8.26
C LEU A 41 -7.77 -1.21 9.75
N GLY A 42 -8.94 -1.36 10.36
CA GLY A 42 -9.09 -1.60 11.79
C GLY A 42 -8.95 -3.05 12.23
N THR A 43 -8.85 -3.99 11.30
CA THR A 43 -8.73 -5.42 11.64
C THR A 43 -7.29 -5.76 12.03
N PHE A 44 -7.14 -6.47 13.14
CA PHE A 44 -5.85 -6.94 13.60
C PHE A 44 -5.54 -8.30 13.00
N GLU A 45 -4.45 -8.37 12.23
CA GLU A 45 -3.89 -9.61 11.70
C GLU A 45 -2.38 -9.63 11.99
N PRO A 46 -1.86 -10.58 12.78
CA PRO A 46 -0.43 -10.59 13.16
C PRO A 46 0.53 -10.63 11.95
N ASP A 47 0.19 -11.39 10.91
CA ASP A 47 1.03 -11.53 9.72
C ASP A 47 0.75 -10.49 8.63
N ALA A 48 -0.23 -9.63 8.87
CA ALA A 48 -0.62 -8.61 7.91
C ALA A 48 -0.91 -7.27 8.62
N PRO A 49 0.11 -6.66 9.25
CA PRO A 49 -0.11 -5.43 10.02
C PRO A 49 -0.47 -4.25 9.14
N ARG A 50 -1.31 -3.36 9.70
CA ARG A 50 -1.66 -2.08 9.10
C ARG A 50 -1.02 -0.97 9.94
N PHE A 51 -0.50 0.05 9.28
CA PHE A 51 0.13 1.19 9.94
C PHE A 51 -0.48 2.49 9.45
N GLU A 52 -0.57 3.45 10.36
CA GLU A 52 -0.85 4.84 10.02
C GLU A 52 0.41 5.45 9.46
N ILE A 53 0.27 6.24 8.40
CA ILE A 53 1.35 7.10 7.92
C ILE A 53 1.08 8.48 8.49
N VAL A 54 2.02 8.98 9.27
CA VAL A 54 1.90 10.28 9.96
C VAL A 54 2.98 11.20 9.43
N VAL A 55 2.58 12.37 8.95
CA VAL A 55 3.49 13.38 8.39
C VAL A 55 3.39 14.64 9.25
N ASP A 56 4.49 15.03 9.88
CA ASP A 56 4.54 16.20 10.75
C ASP A 56 3.40 16.21 11.78
N HIS A 57 3.22 15.07 12.45
CA HIS A 57 2.18 14.80 13.47
C HIS A 57 0.74 14.78 12.94
N LYS A 58 0.55 14.74 11.61
CA LYS A 58 -0.78 14.68 11.01
C LYS A 58 -0.99 13.36 10.29
N LEU A 59 -2.20 12.80 10.41
CA LEU A 59 -2.56 11.58 9.72
C LEU A 59 -2.59 11.82 8.20
N ALA A 60 -1.75 11.10 7.48
CA ALA A 60 -1.55 11.31 6.04
C ALA A 60 -1.99 10.12 5.17
N GLY A 61 -2.01 8.92 5.72
CA GLY A 61 -2.32 7.75 4.94
C GLY A 61 -2.23 6.46 5.72
N ALA A 62 -2.25 5.36 4.99
CA ALA A 62 -2.16 4.01 5.55
C ALA A 62 -1.29 3.11 4.68
N ILE A 63 -0.63 2.16 5.33
CA ILE A 63 0.11 1.10 4.66
C ILE A 63 -0.24 -0.23 5.33
N GLY A 64 -0.56 -1.25 4.51
CA GLY A 64 -0.81 -2.60 4.97
C GLY A 64 0.13 -3.57 4.28
N VAL A 65 0.74 -4.44 5.07
CA VAL A 65 1.77 -5.37 4.58
C VAL A 65 1.39 -6.78 4.99
N ARG A 66 1.41 -7.71 4.02
CA ARG A 66 1.27 -9.13 4.31
C ARG A 66 2.67 -9.75 4.25
N ARG A 67 3.16 -10.19 5.43
CA ARG A 67 4.58 -10.53 5.60
C ARG A 67 5.03 -11.79 4.89
N ASN A 68 4.29 -12.88 5.06
CA ASN A 68 4.70 -14.19 4.57
C ASN A 68 3.94 -14.56 3.31
N TRP A 69 4.35 -13.98 2.18
CA TRP A 69 3.71 -14.25 0.91
C TRP A 69 4.67 -15.08 0.03
N LEU A 70 4.96 -14.69 -1.17
CA LEU A 70 5.85 -15.45 -2.07
C LEU A 70 7.33 -15.10 -1.81
N ARG A 71 7.89 -15.65 -0.74
CA ARG A 71 9.28 -15.43 -0.32
C ARG A 71 9.63 -13.96 -0.12
N GLY A 72 8.70 -13.25 0.44
CA GLY A 72 8.85 -11.83 0.78
C GLY A 72 7.51 -11.22 1.11
N PRO A 73 7.50 -9.97 1.57
CA PRO A 73 6.26 -9.32 1.91
C PRO A 73 5.52 -8.81 0.66
N TYR A 74 4.20 -8.77 0.79
CA TYR A 74 3.30 -8.19 -0.19
C TYR A 74 2.75 -6.88 0.37
N LEU A 75 2.92 -5.79 -0.38
CA LEU A 75 2.32 -4.50 -0.06
C LEU A 75 0.84 -4.56 -0.43
N GLN A 76 0.01 -4.88 0.55
CA GLN A 76 -1.42 -5.12 0.35
C GLN A 76 -2.21 -3.83 0.20
N PHE A 77 -1.74 -2.75 0.85
CA PHE A 77 -2.46 -1.49 0.87
C PHE A 77 -1.47 -0.33 0.98
N LEU A 78 -1.63 0.67 0.15
CA LEU A 78 -0.92 1.93 0.25
C LEU A 78 -1.86 3.03 -0.21
N GLY A 79 -2.30 3.86 0.72
CA GLY A 79 -3.19 4.98 0.44
C GLY A 79 -2.70 6.25 1.08
N ILE A 80 -2.64 7.32 0.31
CA ILE A 80 -2.26 8.66 0.77
C ILE A 80 -3.46 9.58 0.62
N LEU A 81 -3.83 10.25 1.69
CA LEU A 81 -4.93 11.21 1.66
C LEU A 81 -4.62 12.34 0.66
N PRO A 82 -5.64 12.87 -0.03
CA PRO A 82 -5.42 13.89 -1.07
C PRO A 82 -4.57 15.07 -0.64
N ALA A 83 -4.74 15.55 0.60
CA ALA A 83 -3.99 16.69 1.12
C ALA A 83 -2.47 16.43 1.22
N PHE A 84 -2.05 15.16 1.22
CA PHE A 84 -0.66 14.76 1.37
C PHE A 84 -0.07 14.14 0.11
N GLN A 85 -0.83 14.06 -0.97
CA GLN A 85 -0.35 13.57 -2.26
C GLN A 85 0.64 14.58 -2.90
N HIS A 86 1.50 14.08 -3.78
CA HIS A 86 2.50 14.88 -4.51
C HIS A 86 3.56 15.53 -3.62
N ARG A 87 3.79 14.97 -2.45
CA ARG A 87 4.81 15.44 -1.49
C ARG A 87 5.89 14.39 -1.22
N GLY A 88 5.93 13.32 -1.98
CA GLY A 88 6.90 12.23 -1.79
C GLY A 88 6.57 11.26 -0.65
N VAL A 89 5.38 11.34 -0.07
CA VAL A 89 4.99 10.46 1.06
C VAL A 89 4.91 9.00 0.60
N GLY A 90 4.37 8.74 -0.57
CA GLY A 90 4.32 7.39 -1.14
C GLY A 90 5.71 6.78 -1.32
N SER A 91 6.66 7.57 -1.80
CA SER A 91 8.05 7.12 -1.97
C SER A 91 8.71 6.81 -0.62
N LEU A 92 8.46 7.63 0.41
CA LEU A 92 8.97 7.37 1.75
C LEU A 92 8.34 6.10 2.35
N ALA A 93 7.06 5.88 2.13
CA ALA A 93 6.38 4.67 2.57
C ALA A 93 6.96 3.42 1.89
N LEU A 94 7.22 3.50 0.60
CA LEU A 94 7.80 2.39 -0.15
C LEU A 94 9.25 2.11 0.30
N THR A 95 10.03 3.13 0.59
CA THR A 95 11.38 3.00 1.16
C THR A 95 11.32 2.32 2.53
N TRP A 96 10.38 2.73 3.38
CA TRP A 96 10.20 2.09 4.69
C TRP A 96 9.85 0.60 4.54
N PHE A 97 8.94 0.28 3.63
CA PHE A 97 8.55 -1.10 3.33
C PHE A 97 9.76 -1.93 2.87
N GLU A 98 10.56 -1.40 1.98
CA GLU A 98 11.77 -2.08 1.51
C GLU A 98 12.79 -2.28 2.62
N ASN A 99 13.00 -1.27 3.46
CA ASN A 99 13.95 -1.37 4.58
C ASN A 99 13.51 -2.42 5.61
N GLU A 100 12.21 -2.49 5.91
CA GLU A 100 11.68 -3.53 6.78
C GLU A 100 11.88 -4.93 6.19
N ALA A 101 11.68 -5.07 4.88
CA ALA A 101 11.88 -6.34 4.19
C ALA A 101 13.35 -6.74 4.20
N ARG A 102 14.26 -5.82 3.98
CA ARG A 102 15.71 -6.08 4.03
C ARG A 102 16.16 -6.48 5.42
N ALA A 103 15.63 -5.83 6.46
CA ALA A 103 15.93 -6.20 7.85
C ALA A 103 15.47 -7.64 8.17
N GLY A 104 14.37 -8.07 7.58
CA GLY A 104 13.87 -9.45 7.68
C GLY A 104 14.51 -10.42 6.70
N ARG A 105 15.53 -9.98 5.93
CA ARG A 105 16.25 -10.79 4.93
C ARG A 105 15.35 -11.34 3.82
N ALA A 106 14.30 -10.62 3.46
CA ALA A 106 13.45 -10.98 2.34
C ALA A 106 14.21 -10.85 1.01
N GLN A 107 13.89 -11.73 0.09
CA GLN A 107 14.52 -11.72 -1.23
C GLN A 107 13.64 -11.06 -2.29
N ASN A 108 12.38 -10.88 -2.01
CA ASN A 108 11.42 -10.33 -2.94
C ASN A 108 10.52 -9.33 -2.25
N LEU A 109 10.10 -8.32 -3.03
CA LEU A 109 9.00 -7.43 -2.67
C LEU A 109 7.91 -7.58 -3.72
N TRP A 110 6.67 -7.61 -3.29
CA TRP A 110 5.51 -7.77 -4.16
C TRP A 110 4.54 -6.63 -3.98
N VAL A 111 4.01 -6.14 -5.10
CA VAL A 111 2.92 -5.17 -5.11
C VAL A 111 1.96 -5.53 -6.23
N ALA A 112 0.74 -5.05 -6.16
CA ALA A 112 -0.22 -5.17 -7.25
C ALA A 112 -0.90 -3.83 -7.46
N ALA A 113 -1.28 -3.55 -8.70
CA ALA A 113 -2.04 -2.37 -9.04
C ALA A 113 -3.02 -2.71 -10.16
N SER A 114 -4.17 -2.06 -10.13
CA SER A 114 -5.20 -2.24 -11.16
C SER A 114 -4.68 -1.78 -12.52
N ASP A 115 -5.05 -2.47 -13.58
CA ASP A 115 -4.59 -2.15 -14.94
C ASP A 115 -4.98 -0.74 -15.38
N PHE A 116 -6.09 -0.20 -14.87
CA PHE A 116 -6.49 1.18 -15.16
C PHE A 116 -5.67 2.22 -14.39
N ASN A 117 -4.95 1.81 -13.35
CA ASN A 117 -4.22 2.73 -12.49
C ASN A 117 -2.79 2.94 -13.01
N ALA A 118 -2.68 3.61 -14.17
CA ALA A 118 -1.41 3.87 -14.83
C ALA A 118 -0.43 4.61 -13.92
N ARG A 119 -0.94 5.47 -13.04
CA ARG A 119 -0.14 6.24 -12.10
C ARG A 119 0.56 5.37 -11.07
N ALA A 120 -0.18 4.41 -10.48
CA ALA A 120 0.40 3.46 -9.54
C ALA A 120 1.40 2.54 -10.21
N LEU A 121 1.07 2.02 -11.40
CA LEU A 121 1.98 1.17 -12.17
C LEU A 121 3.29 1.88 -12.46
N SER A 122 3.23 3.11 -12.93
CA SER A 122 4.39 3.94 -13.22
C SER A 122 5.21 4.23 -11.94
N PHE A 123 4.52 4.52 -10.83
CA PHE A 123 5.15 4.75 -9.54
C PHE A 123 5.98 3.53 -9.11
N TYR A 124 5.40 2.33 -9.14
CA TYR A 124 6.14 1.12 -8.77
C TYR A 124 7.28 0.82 -9.71
N GLU A 125 7.09 1.00 -11.02
CA GLU A 125 8.16 0.78 -12.00
C GLU A 125 9.34 1.73 -11.79
N ARG A 126 9.07 2.98 -11.45
CA ARG A 126 10.14 3.95 -11.11
C ARG A 126 10.92 3.56 -9.86
N HIS A 127 10.31 2.77 -8.97
CA HIS A 127 10.96 2.30 -7.74
C HIS A 127 11.57 0.91 -7.89
N GLY A 128 11.74 0.44 -9.13
CA GLY A 128 12.47 -0.80 -9.41
C GLY A 128 11.62 -2.06 -9.49
N PHE A 129 10.31 -1.94 -9.48
CA PHE A 129 9.42 -3.08 -9.66
C PHE A 129 9.21 -3.38 -11.13
N SER A 130 9.10 -4.66 -11.47
CA SER A 130 8.82 -5.14 -12.82
C SER A 130 7.52 -5.92 -12.84
N ARG A 131 6.75 -5.78 -13.91
CA ARG A 131 5.50 -6.53 -14.11
C ARG A 131 5.81 -8.01 -14.29
N VAL A 132 5.08 -8.85 -13.58
CA VAL A 132 5.30 -10.30 -13.57
C VAL A 132 4.11 -11.06 -14.13
N ALA A 133 2.90 -10.64 -13.78
CA ALA A 133 1.68 -11.34 -14.19
C ALA A 133 0.50 -10.41 -14.24
N THR A 134 -0.48 -10.80 -15.05
CA THR A 134 -1.80 -10.16 -15.07
C THR A 134 -2.80 -11.13 -14.44
N LEU A 135 -3.51 -10.65 -13.43
CA LEU A 135 -4.49 -11.43 -12.67
C LEU A 135 -5.90 -10.99 -13.10
N GLU A 136 -6.46 -11.71 -14.04
CA GLU A 136 -7.77 -11.40 -14.59
C GLU A 136 -8.86 -11.68 -13.55
N ASP A 137 -9.86 -10.81 -13.50
CA ASP A 137 -11.06 -10.98 -12.65
C ASP A 137 -10.77 -11.16 -11.16
N LEU A 138 -9.62 -10.70 -10.67
CA LEU A 138 -9.23 -10.89 -9.28
C LEU A 138 -10.11 -10.09 -8.32
N VAL A 139 -10.37 -8.84 -8.63
CA VAL A 139 -11.16 -7.94 -7.77
C VAL A 139 -12.58 -7.79 -8.32
N VAL A 140 -12.70 -7.50 -9.60
CA VAL A 140 -13.99 -7.37 -10.28
C VAL A 140 -13.95 -8.11 -11.61
N GLU A 141 -15.08 -8.66 -12.01
CA GLU A 141 -15.21 -9.30 -13.33
C GLU A 141 -14.95 -8.26 -14.44
N GLY A 142 -14.12 -8.62 -15.40
CA GLY A 142 -13.75 -7.77 -16.52
C GLY A 142 -12.60 -6.82 -16.22
N GLY A 143 -12.10 -6.78 -15.00
CA GLY A 143 -10.93 -6.00 -14.62
C GLY A 143 -9.72 -6.88 -14.35
N SER A 144 -8.54 -6.31 -14.42
CA SER A 144 -7.29 -7.04 -14.16
C SER A 144 -6.42 -6.29 -13.16
N GLU A 145 -5.72 -7.05 -12.32
CA GLU A 145 -4.67 -6.52 -11.45
C GLU A 145 -3.32 -6.95 -12.03
N ILE A 146 -2.37 -6.04 -12.02
CA ILE A 146 -1.01 -6.34 -12.46
C ILE A 146 -0.18 -6.63 -11.21
N LEU A 147 0.46 -7.79 -11.19
CA LEU A 147 1.38 -8.17 -10.12
C LEU A 147 2.79 -7.72 -10.51
N LEU A 148 3.46 -7.00 -9.62
CA LEU A 148 4.82 -6.52 -9.83
C LEU A 148 5.73 -7.04 -8.72
N ARG A 149 7.00 -7.23 -9.06
CA ARG A 149 8.01 -7.72 -8.13
C ARG A 149 9.28 -6.87 -8.22
N LYS A 150 9.89 -6.63 -7.06
CA LYS A 150 11.26 -6.14 -6.96
C LYS A 150 12.09 -7.19 -6.25
N ARG A 151 13.14 -7.66 -6.92
CA ARG A 151 14.06 -8.59 -6.29
C ARG A 151 15.07 -7.80 -5.47
N LEU A 152 15.26 -8.23 -4.21
CA LEU A 152 16.24 -7.63 -3.34
C LEU A 152 17.55 -8.40 -3.44
N VAL A 153 18.61 -7.68 -3.72
CA VAL A 153 19.97 -8.25 -3.72
C VAL A 153 20.68 -7.81 -2.47
N GLU A 154 21.50 -8.70 -1.91
CA GLU A 154 22.36 -8.36 -0.78
C GLU A 154 23.45 -7.41 -1.26
N THR A 155 23.66 -6.34 -0.53
CA THR A 155 24.74 -5.39 -0.76
C THR A 155 25.86 -5.60 0.25
#